data_a49958c1dcfc4f0de01352b57decfacf
#
_entry.id   a49958c1dcfc4f0de01352b57decfacf
#
_cell.length_a   1.000
_cell.length_b   1.000
_cell.length_c   1.000
_cell.angle_alpha   90.00
_cell.angle_beta   90.00
_cell.angle_gamma   90.00
#
_symmetry.space_group_name_H-M   'P 1'
#
loop_
_entity.id
_entity.type
_entity.pdbx_description
1 polymer ?
#
loop_
_entity_poly.entity_id
_entity_poly.type
_entity_poly.pdbx_seq_one_letter_code
_entity_poly.pdbx_strand_id
1 'polypeptide(L)'
;MKLSNVQIMFYGKNIAQYDVTSSNSIVIESIQKTENPNYVFVTINTKNTAAQDFVFSFSKNKKVAFTQNYSLKSRRENSALRKSYDASDVIYLIMPDRFANGNPNNDSDKSVTEKGNRELPGGRHGGDIDGIIKNLDYLKELGATALWPTPLNEDNDEKHSYHGYGQ
;
A
#
# COMPACT_ATOMS: atom_id res chain seq x y z
N MET A 1 9.43 -18.67 -1.32
CA MET A 1 8.94 -19.30 -2.57
C MET A 1 9.09 -18.28 -3.68
N LYS A 2 9.71 -18.65 -4.81
CA LYS A 2 9.81 -17.77 -5.98
C LYS A 2 8.54 -18.02 -6.81
N LEU A 3 7.74 -17.00 -7.05
CA LEU A 3 6.57 -17.14 -7.92
C LEU A 3 7.04 -17.42 -9.35
N SER A 4 6.38 -18.35 -10.03
CA SER A 4 6.69 -18.68 -11.43
C SER A 4 6.13 -17.66 -12.41
N ASN A 5 5.12 -16.93 -12.01
CA ASN A 5 4.49 -15.86 -12.78
C ASN A 5 4.00 -14.74 -11.88
N VAL A 6 3.77 -13.59 -12.48
CA VAL A 6 3.17 -12.40 -11.84
C VAL A 6 2.09 -11.87 -12.77
N GLN A 7 0.90 -11.67 -12.24
CA GLN A 7 -0.19 -10.99 -12.93
C GLN A 7 -0.20 -9.50 -12.56
N ILE A 8 -0.23 -8.66 -13.56
CA ILE A 8 -0.21 -7.19 -13.44
C ILE A 8 -1.53 -6.67 -13.99
N MET A 9 -2.24 -5.86 -13.20
CA MET A 9 -3.44 -5.18 -13.63
C MET A 9 -3.08 -3.81 -14.18
N PHE A 10 -3.58 -3.50 -15.35
CA PHE A 10 -3.55 -2.16 -15.95
C PHE A 10 -4.95 -1.58 -15.98
N TYR A 11 -5.07 -0.34 -15.51
CA TYR A 11 -6.33 0.41 -15.52
C TYR A 11 -6.17 1.68 -16.36
N GLY A 12 -7.13 1.95 -17.22
CA GLY A 12 -7.19 3.17 -18.03
C GLY A 12 -8.39 3.16 -18.96
N LYS A 13 -8.85 4.32 -19.38
CA LYS A 13 -10.03 4.45 -20.25
C LYS A 13 -9.87 3.62 -21.53
N ASN A 14 -10.74 2.62 -21.71
CA ASN A 14 -10.77 1.70 -22.85
C ASN A 14 -9.41 1.00 -23.12
N ILE A 15 -8.64 0.69 -22.08
CA ILE A 15 -7.31 0.10 -22.22
C ILE A 15 -7.35 -1.28 -22.90
N ALA A 16 -8.45 -2.01 -22.76
CA ALA A 16 -8.66 -3.33 -23.37
C ALA A 16 -8.64 -3.32 -24.92
N GLN A 17 -8.74 -2.16 -25.56
CA GLN A 17 -8.65 -2.05 -27.03
C GLN A 17 -7.24 -2.18 -27.59
N TYR A 18 -6.21 -2.14 -26.74
CA TYR A 18 -4.81 -2.19 -27.15
C TYR A 18 -4.27 -3.61 -27.10
N ASP A 19 -3.31 -3.88 -27.98
CA ASP A 19 -2.43 -5.04 -27.90
C ASP A 19 -1.27 -4.69 -26.98
N VAL A 20 -0.84 -5.65 -26.15
CA VAL A 20 0.21 -5.46 -25.14
C VAL A 20 1.40 -6.31 -25.49
N THR A 21 2.57 -5.69 -25.53
CA THR A 21 3.87 -6.36 -25.68
C THR A 21 4.81 -5.89 -24.59
N SER A 22 5.89 -6.65 -24.35
CA SER A 22 6.93 -6.31 -23.36
C SER A 22 8.30 -6.24 -24.00
N SER A 23 9.19 -5.45 -23.43
CA SER A 23 10.61 -5.37 -23.80
C SER A 23 11.47 -6.35 -22.99
N ASN A 24 12.76 -6.42 -23.31
CA ASN A 24 13.81 -7.10 -22.54
C ASN A 24 13.56 -8.59 -22.29
N SER A 25 13.07 -9.31 -23.32
CA SER A 25 12.82 -10.76 -23.25
C SER A 25 11.87 -11.20 -22.12
N ILE A 26 11.05 -10.30 -21.60
CA ILE A 26 9.98 -10.66 -20.68
C ILE A 26 8.89 -11.40 -21.45
N VAL A 27 8.60 -12.61 -21.02
CA VAL A 27 7.58 -13.46 -21.68
C VAL A 27 6.22 -13.17 -21.09
N ILE A 28 5.29 -12.68 -21.91
CA ILE A 28 3.87 -12.59 -21.57
C ILE A 28 3.26 -13.98 -21.78
N GLU A 29 2.73 -14.59 -20.72
CA GLU A 29 2.05 -15.89 -20.77
C GLU A 29 0.59 -15.74 -21.19
N SER A 30 -0.08 -14.71 -20.68
CA SER A 30 -1.48 -14.45 -21.02
C SER A 30 -1.85 -12.98 -20.88
N ILE A 31 -2.84 -12.57 -21.66
CA ILE A 31 -3.50 -11.26 -21.56
C ILE A 31 -4.99 -11.55 -21.40
N GLN A 32 -5.55 -11.13 -20.27
CA GLN A 32 -6.96 -11.29 -19.96
C GLN A 32 -7.65 -9.93 -20.00
N LYS A 33 -8.66 -9.82 -20.85
CA LYS A 33 -9.56 -8.66 -20.92
C LYS A 33 -10.85 -9.01 -20.19
N THR A 34 -11.45 -8.04 -19.54
CA THR A 34 -12.69 -8.21 -18.79
C THR A 34 -13.86 -7.58 -19.56
N GLU A 35 -15.08 -7.78 -19.06
CA GLU A 35 -16.28 -7.11 -19.57
C GLU A 35 -16.16 -5.58 -19.47
N ASN A 36 -15.49 -5.09 -18.40
CA ASN A 36 -15.17 -3.69 -18.29
C ASN A 36 -13.93 -3.36 -19.15
N PRO A 37 -14.08 -2.55 -20.22
CA PRO A 37 -12.98 -2.28 -21.16
C PRO A 37 -11.84 -1.46 -20.55
N ASN A 38 -11.98 -0.98 -19.32
CA ASN A 38 -10.97 -0.17 -18.64
C ASN A 38 -9.92 -0.98 -17.90
N TYR A 39 -9.98 -2.33 -17.95
CA TYR A 39 -9.04 -3.21 -17.27
C TYR A 39 -8.42 -4.21 -18.25
N VAL A 40 -7.12 -4.45 -18.07
CA VAL A 40 -6.36 -5.54 -18.72
C VAL A 40 -5.45 -6.18 -17.68
N PHE A 41 -5.46 -7.51 -17.61
CA PHE A 41 -4.57 -8.28 -16.77
C PHE A 41 -3.52 -8.98 -17.65
N VAL A 42 -2.26 -8.71 -17.36
CA VAL A 42 -1.12 -9.28 -18.11
C VAL A 42 -0.33 -10.19 -17.17
N THR A 43 -0.25 -11.46 -17.50
CA THR A 43 0.56 -12.42 -16.75
C THR A 43 1.91 -12.60 -17.44
N ILE A 44 2.98 -12.35 -16.70
CA ILE A 44 4.36 -12.53 -17.17
C ILE A 44 5.01 -13.74 -16.49
N ASN A 45 5.88 -14.44 -17.23
CA ASN A 45 6.71 -15.50 -16.68
C ASN A 45 7.92 -14.91 -15.94
N THR A 46 8.07 -15.30 -14.67
CA THR A 46 9.18 -14.85 -13.82
C THR A 46 10.10 -15.98 -13.36
N LYS A 47 9.88 -17.23 -13.86
CA LYS A 47 10.57 -18.43 -13.36
C LYS A 47 12.10 -18.32 -13.45
N ASN A 48 12.61 -17.83 -14.56
CA ASN A 48 14.05 -17.70 -14.84
C ASN A 48 14.44 -16.24 -15.15
N THR A 49 13.62 -15.29 -14.73
CA THR A 49 13.84 -13.87 -15.00
C THR A 49 14.58 -13.24 -13.84
N ALA A 50 15.69 -12.55 -14.14
CA ALA A 50 16.37 -11.71 -13.16
C ALA A 50 15.57 -10.43 -12.89
N ALA A 51 15.86 -9.78 -11.76
CA ALA A 51 15.33 -8.46 -11.47
C ALA A 51 15.83 -7.47 -12.53
N GLN A 52 14.91 -6.73 -13.13
CA GLN A 52 15.21 -5.76 -14.20
C GLN A 52 14.06 -4.79 -14.40
N ASP A 53 14.39 -3.66 -14.98
CA ASP A 53 13.38 -2.73 -15.49
C ASP A 53 13.04 -3.09 -16.94
N PHE A 54 11.77 -2.97 -17.29
CA PHE A 54 11.29 -3.21 -18.63
C PHE A 54 10.03 -2.38 -18.92
N VAL A 55 9.59 -2.42 -20.16
CA VAL A 55 8.51 -1.56 -20.65
C VAL A 55 7.41 -2.42 -21.24
N PHE A 56 6.17 -2.18 -20.85
CA PHE A 56 5.00 -2.61 -21.59
C PHE A 56 4.65 -1.58 -22.64
N SER A 57 4.44 -2.02 -23.89
CA SER A 57 3.98 -1.19 -25.00
C SER A 57 2.54 -1.54 -25.35
N PHE A 58 1.68 -0.54 -25.34
CA PHE A 58 0.27 -0.64 -25.72
C PHE A 58 0.09 -0.13 -27.13
N SER A 59 -0.34 -0.99 -28.06
CA SER A 59 -0.40 -0.72 -29.49
C SER A 59 -1.82 -0.85 -30.03
N LYS A 60 -2.15 -0.05 -31.03
CA LYS A 60 -3.39 -0.17 -31.81
C LYS A 60 -3.04 0.01 -33.30
N ASN A 61 -3.55 -0.88 -34.15
CA ASN A 61 -3.23 -0.87 -35.58
C ASN A 61 -1.70 -0.84 -35.84
N LYS A 62 -0.94 -1.65 -35.10
CA LYS A 62 0.54 -1.75 -35.17
C LYS A 62 1.30 -0.46 -34.82
N LYS A 63 0.64 0.55 -34.28
CA LYS A 63 1.29 1.79 -33.78
C LYS A 63 1.24 1.78 -32.27
N VAL A 64 2.38 2.03 -31.62
CA VAL A 64 2.46 2.20 -30.17
C VAL A 64 1.71 3.49 -29.80
N ALA A 65 0.72 3.35 -28.94
CA ALA A 65 -0.08 4.47 -28.43
C ALA A 65 0.55 5.08 -27.18
N PHE A 66 1.02 4.22 -26.27
CA PHE A 66 1.73 4.63 -25.05
C PHE A 66 2.54 3.45 -24.50
N THR A 67 3.39 3.76 -23.54
CA THR A 67 4.22 2.79 -22.85
C THR A 67 4.07 2.93 -21.34
N GLN A 68 4.30 1.82 -20.60
CA GLN A 68 4.31 1.80 -19.15
C GLN A 68 5.56 1.11 -18.65
N ASN A 69 6.37 1.82 -17.86
CA ASN A 69 7.55 1.25 -17.22
C ASN A 69 7.13 0.33 -16.07
N TYR A 70 7.86 -0.76 -15.90
CA TYR A 70 7.69 -1.69 -14.81
C TYR A 70 9.03 -2.18 -14.29
N SER A 71 9.16 -2.30 -12.98
CA SER A 71 10.38 -2.81 -12.31
C SER A 71 10.09 -4.16 -11.67
N LEU A 72 10.71 -5.21 -12.18
CA LEU A 72 10.76 -6.50 -11.52
C LEU A 72 11.91 -6.48 -10.51
N LYS A 73 11.57 -6.31 -9.23
CA LYS A 73 12.56 -6.16 -8.17
C LYS A 73 13.01 -7.51 -7.62
N SER A 74 14.27 -7.58 -7.19
CA SER A 74 14.76 -8.68 -6.37
C SER A 74 13.99 -8.72 -5.03
N ARG A 75 13.79 -9.93 -4.51
CA ARG A 75 13.33 -10.06 -3.13
C ARG A 75 14.36 -9.45 -2.18
N ARG A 76 13.88 -8.83 -1.13
CA ARG A 76 14.78 -8.41 -0.04
C ARG A 76 15.48 -9.63 0.53
N GLU A 77 16.75 -9.46 0.83
CA GLU A 77 17.55 -10.50 1.48
C GLU A 77 16.83 -11.01 2.74
N ASN A 78 16.93 -12.29 2.99
CA ASN A 78 16.30 -12.97 4.13
C ASN A 78 14.76 -12.82 4.23
N SER A 79 14.08 -12.27 3.22
CA SER A 79 12.61 -12.08 3.28
C SER A 79 11.83 -13.40 3.42
N ALA A 80 12.42 -14.53 2.99
CA ALA A 80 11.81 -15.85 3.14
C ALA A 80 11.99 -16.44 4.55
N LEU A 81 12.90 -15.87 5.35
CA LEU A 81 13.21 -16.30 6.71
C LEU A 81 12.45 -15.50 7.78
N ARG A 82 11.63 -14.54 7.36
CA ARG A 82 10.81 -13.78 8.29
C ARG A 82 9.83 -14.71 8.98
N LYS A 83 9.90 -14.70 10.31
CA LYS A 83 8.88 -15.32 11.13
C LYS A 83 7.61 -14.46 11.12
N SER A 84 6.47 -15.11 11.15
CA SER A 84 5.21 -14.49 11.53
C SER A 84 5.15 -14.35 13.06
N TYR A 85 4.10 -13.74 13.58
CA TYR A 85 3.83 -13.74 15.03
C TYR A 85 3.51 -15.16 15.52
N ASP A 86 3.83 -15.43 16.78
CA ASP A 86 3.52 -16.68 17.48
C ASP A 86 3.05 -16.41 18.92
N ALA A 87 2.87 -17.48 19.72
CA ALA A 87 2.36 -17.36 21.09
C ALA A 87 3.30 -16.61 22.06
N SER A 88 4.53 -16.30 21.65
CA SER A 88 5.47 -15.49 22.44
C SER A 88 5.34 -13.99 22.16
N ASP A 89 4.56 -13.61 21.16
CA ASP A 89 4.38 -12.21 20.79
C ASP A 89 3.30 -11.52 21.63
N VAL A 90 3.57 -10.27 21.98
CA VAL A 90 2.61 -9.35 22.60
C VAL A 90 2.23 -8.30 21.58
N ILE A 91 1.01 -8.40 21.05
CA ILE A 91 0.49 -7.46 20.06
C ILE A 91 -0.24 -6.34 20.79
N TYR A 92 0.25 -5.10 20.65
CA TYR A 92 -0.35 -3.91 21.23
C TYR A 92 -1.21 -3.19 20.18
N LEU A 93 -2.54 -3.18 20.39
CA LEU A 93 -3.44 -2.38 19.56
C LEU A 93 -3.27 -0.91 19.93
N ILE A 94 -2.90 -0.08 18.96
CA ILE A 94 -2.63 1.34 19.16
C ILE A 94 -3.51 2.21 18.25
N MET A 95 -4.15 3.19 18.83
CA MET A 95 -4.88 4.23 18.12
C MET A 95 -4.04 5.50 18.18
N PRO A 96 -3.42 5.95 17.07
CA PRO A 96 -2.49 7.08 17.08
C PRO A 96 -3.08 8.32 17.72
N ASP A 97 -4.28 8.70 17.32
CA ASP A 97 -4.99 9.89 17.83
C ASP A 97 -5.10 9.93 19.35
N ARG A 98 -5.19 8.76 20.01
CA ARG A 98 -5.39 8.63 21.46
C ARG A 98 -4.12 8.36 22.24
N PHE A 99 -3.04 8.00 21.56
CA PHE A 99 -1.84 7.52 22.23
C PHE A 99 -0.93 8.67 22.67
N ALA A 100 -0.37 9.42 21.73
CA ALA A 100 0.53 10.52 22.04
C ALA A 100 0.59 11.52 20.87
N ASN A 101 0.59 12.82 21.19
CA ASN A 101 0.80 13.89 20.22
C ASN A 101 2.30 14.19 20.10
N GLY A 102 2.89 13.90 18.97
CA GLY A 102 4.30 14.17 18.67
C GLY A 102 4.52 15.49 17.97
N ASN A 103 3.50 16.01 17.27
CA ASN A 103 3.57 17.25 16.52
C ASN A 103 2.25 18.02 16.56
N PRO A 104 2.06 18.95 17.51
CA PRO A 104 0.81 19.70 17.63
C PRO A 104 0.42 20.54 16.40
N ASN A 105 1.34 20.73 15.44
CA ASN A 105 1.04 21.54 14.26
C ASN A 105 0.19 20.77 13.21
N ASN A 106 0.05 19.44 13.34
CA ASN A 106 -0.76 18.62 12.45
C ASN A 106 -2.13 18.22 13.03
N ASP A 107 -2.49 18.66 14.25
CA ASP A 107 -3.74 18.32 14.95
C ASP A 107 -4.99 18.69 14.14
N SER A 108 -4.89 19.74 13.33
CA SER A 108 -6.00 20.26 12.53
C SER A 108 -5.55 20.60 11.12
N ASP A 109 -5.44 19.58 10.26
CA ASP A 109 -5.14 19.80 8.87
C ASP A 109 -6.28 20.50 8.12
N LYS A 110 -5.94 21.34 7.13
CA LYS A 110 -6.93 22.07 6.36
C LYS A 110 -7.74 21.21 5.41
N SER A 111 -7.18 20.08 4.98
CA SER A 111 -7.83 19.12 4.07
C SER A 111 -8.90 18.26 4.73
N VAL A 112 -8.88 18.16 6.07
CA VAL A 112 -9.84 17.33 6.83
C VAL A 112 -10.94 18.18 7.46
N THR A 113 -12.17 17.65 7.41
CA THR A 113 -13.37 18.34 7.91
C THR A 113 -13.36 18.45 9.42
N GLU A 114 -13.17 17.34 10.13
CA GLU A 114 -13.13 17.34 11.60
C GLU A 114 -11.80 17.89 12.10
N LYS A 115 -11.88 18.92 12.94
CA LYS A 115 -10.71 19.57 13.57
C LYS A 115 -10.42 18.98 14.94
N GLY A 116 -9.18 19.15 15.42
CA GLY A 116 -8.78 18.71 16.74
C GLY A 116 -9.65 19.34 17.85
N ASN A 117 -10.20 18.48 18.71
CA ASN A 117 -10.98 18.88 19.88
C ASN A 117 -10.85 17.84 21.00
N ARG A 118 -9.90 18.05 21.90
CA ARG A 118 -9.60 17.11 22.99
C ARG A 118 -10.65 17.11 24.12
N GLU A 119 -11.47 18.13 24.20
CA GLU A 119 -12.54 18.22 25.22
C GLU A 119 -13.72 17.30 24.86
N LEU A 120 -13.88 17.00 23.59
CA LEU A 120 -14.93 16.12 23.11
C LEU A 120 -14.43 14.66 23.07
N PRO A 121 -15.00 13.73 23.86
CA PRO A 121 -14.53 12.33 23.87
C PRO A 121 -14.53 11.65 22.51
N GLY A 122 -15.46 12.00 21.63
CA GLY A 122 -15.54 11.50 20.25
C GLY A 122 -14.81 12.36 19.22
N GLY A 123 -14.14 13.43 19.62
CA GLY A 123 -13.38 14.32 18.73
C GLY A 123 -11.96 13.80 18.46
N ARG A 124 -11.26 14.46 17.56
CA ARG A 124 -9.82 14.21 17.31
C ARG A 124 -8.99 14.81 18.44
N HIS A 125 -8.07 14.03 18.99
CA HIS A 125 -7.21 14.46 20.12
C HIS A 125 -5.79 14.83 19.69
N GLY A 126 -5.43 14.63 18.42
CA GLY A 126 -4.17 15.09 17.86
C GLY A 126 -2.98 14.15 18.05
N GLY A 127 -3.18 12.95 18.59
CA GLY A 127 -2.12 11.94 18.61
C GLY A 127 -1.77 11.51 17.18
N ASP A 128 -0.49 11.23 16.94
CA ASP A 128 0.07 11.01 15.61
C ASP A 128 1.19 9.95 15.58
N ILE A 129 1.71 9.69 14.40
CA ILE A 129 2.81 8.72 14.20
C ILE A 129 4.09 9.20 14.87
N ASP A 130 4.36 10.51 14.88
CA ASP A 130 5.52 11.09 15.59
C ASP A 130 5.44 10.82 17.08
N GLY A 131 4.24 10.89 17.66
CA GLY A 131 3.99 10.53 19.05
C GLY A 131 4.24 9.05 19.34
N ILE A 132 3.88 8.16 18.42
CA ILE A 132 4.21 6.73 18.53
C ILE A 132 5.72 6.54 18.48
N ILE A 133 6.41 7.13 17.49
CA ILE A 133 7.86 7.02 17.31
C ILE A 133 8.61 7.47 18.55
N LYS A 134 8.22 8.60 19.14
CA LYS A 134 8.84 9.14 20.37
C LYS A 134 8.66 8.24 21.59
N ASN A 135 7.68 7.34 21.56
CA ASN A 135 7.35 6.46 22.68
C ASN A 135 7.61 4.94 22.37
N LEU A 136 8.40 4.63 21.34
CA LEU A 136 8.73 3.23 21.01
C LEU A 136 9.47 2.52 22.14
N ASP A 137 10.37 3.19 22.85
CA ASP A 137 11.09 2.60 23.98
C ASP A 137 10.13 2.25 25.12
N TYR A 138 9.16 3.12 25.43
CA TYR A 138 8.10 2.81 26.40
C TYR A 138 7.29 1.56 25.98
N LEU A 139 6.88 1.47 24.73
CA LEU A 139 6.14 0.32 24.24
C LEU A 139 6.97 -0.98 24.31
N LYS A 140 8.26 -0.89 24.03
CA LYS A 140 9.21 -1.99 24.17
C LYS A 140 9.39 -2.42 25.63
N GLU A 141 9.55 -1.47 26.55
CA GLU A 141 9.64 -1.74 27.99
C GLU A 141 8.36 -2.36 28.56
N LEU A 142 7.20 -1.97 28.01
CA LEU A 142 5.92 -2.60 28.32
C LEU A 142 5.83 -4.06 27.85
N GLY A 143 6.76 -4.50 27.01
CA GLY A 143 6.84 -5.86 26.47
C GLY A 143 6.14 -6.06 25.13
N ALA A 144 5.67 -4.99 24.47
CA ALA A 144 5.09 -5.11 23.14
C ALA A 144 6.15 -5.56 22.12
N THR A 145 5.87 -6.63 21.37
CA THR A 145 6.73 -7.13 20.30
C THR A 145 6.22 -6.76 18.91
N ALA A 146 4.93 -6.41 18.83
CA ALA A 146 4.29 -5.95 17.61
C ALA A 146 3.26 -4.85 17.90
N LEU A 147 3.12 -3.91 16.98
CA LEU A 147 2.09 -2.87 17.03
C LEU A 147 1.02 -3.16 15.99
N TRP A 148 -0.23 -3.03 16.40
CA TRP A 148 -1.40 -3.08 15.52
C TRP A 148 -2.08 -1.71 15.53
N PRO A 149 -1.69 -0.77 14.65
CA PRO A 149 -2.36 0.51 14.59
C PRO A 149 -3.77 0.37 14.01
N THR A 150 -4.70 1.22 14.46
CA THR A 150 -5.94 1.47 13.71
C THR A 150 -5.58 2.02 12.33
N PRO A 151 -6.50 2.05 11.33
CA PRO A 151 -6.17 2.53 10.00
C PRO A 151 -5.46 3.88 10.02
N LEU A 152 -4.39 3.98 9.18
CA LEU A 152 -3.52 5.16 9.11
C LEU A 152 -3.82 6.03 7.89
N ASN A 153 -4.81 5.64 7.08
CA ASN A 153 -5.23 6.42 5.93
C ASN A 153 -6.09 7.61 6.38
N GLU A 154 -6.19 8.60 5.50
CA GLU A 154 -7.06 9.74 5.73
C GLU A 154 -8.52 9.28 5.88
N ASP A 155 -9.16 9.76 6.93
CA ASP A 155 -10.57 9.62 7.22
C ASP A 155 -11.15 11.03 7.30
N ASN A 156 -12.02 11.38 6.36
CA ASN A 156 -12.57 12.74 6.24
C ASN A 156 -14.05 12.83 6.65
N ASP A 157 -14.50 11.92 7.50
CA ASP A 157 -15.82 12.02 8.10
C ASP A 157 -15.97 13.31 8.93
N GLU A 158 -17.18 13.83 8.99
CA GLU A 158 -17.50 15.05 9.73
C GLU A 158 -17.33 14.88 11.24
N LYS A 159 -17.44 13.65 11.74
CA LYS A 159 -17.35 13.30 13.17
C LYS A 159 -16.69 11.92 13.32
N HIS A 160 -15.94 11.76 14.41
CA HIS A 160 -15.32 10.50 14.78
C HIS A 160 -14.22 10.02 13.82
N SER A 161 -13.66 10.90 12.99
CA SER A 161 -12.60 10.54 12.03
C SER A 161 -11.27 10.10 12.71
N TYR A 162 -11.17 10.24 14.02
CA TYR A 162 -9.98 9.91 14.81
C TYR A 162 -9.56 8.43 14.74
N HIS A 163 -10.45 7.52 14.40
CA HIS A 163 -10.15 6.09 14.38
C HIS A 163 -9.72 5.55 13.01
N GLY A 164 -9.93 6.31 11.92
CA GLY A 164 -9.51 5.95 10.56
C GLY A 164 -10.31 4.85 9.88
N TYR A 165 -11.48 4.45 10.38
CA TYR A 165 -12.31 3.38 9.80
C TYR A 165 -13.37 3.86 8.81
N GLY A 166 -13.58 5.16 8.67
CA GLY A 166 -14.56 5.79 7.78
C GLY A 166 -14.07 6.04 6.35
N GLN A 167 -13.26 5.14 5.76
CA GLN A 167 -12.63 5.29 4.43
C GLN A 167 -13.54 4.81 3.32
#